data_49bfd0b9a0426f3d41097cad07f859c1
#
_entry.id   49bfd0b9a0426f3d41097cad07f859c1
#
_cell.length_a   1.000
_cell.length_b   1.000
_cell.length_c   1.000
_cell.angle_alpha   90.00
_cell.angle_beta   90.00
_cell.angle_gamma   90.00
#
_symmetry.space_group_name_H-M   'P 1'
#
loop_
_entity.id
_entity.type
_entity.pdbx_description
1 polymer ?
#
loop_
_entity_poly.entity_id
_entity_poly.type
_entity_poly.pdbx_seq_one_letter_code
_entity_poly.pdbx_strand_id
1 'polypeptide(L)'
;MYQHIKVPAEGKKITVNADFSLNVPNNPIVPYIEGDGTGIDISPVMIKVIDAAVAKAYGGERKISWMEIFAGEKSTNVYGPDVWLPEETLHALKEYVVSIKGPLTTPVGGGIRSLNVALRQQLDLYVCLRPVRYFTGVPSPVKEPEKTDMVIFRENSEDIYAGIEWQAGSDSAKKLIDFLIKEMGVTKIRFPETSGIGIKPVSREGTERLVRKAIQYAIDNDKPSVTIVHKGNIMKYTEGGFRDWAYDLAQSEFGAEMIDGGPWCKFKNPKTGRDIMVKDSIADAFLQQILLRPAEYSVIATLNLNGDYISDALAAQVGGIGIAPGANLSDSIAMFEATHGTAPKYAGKDYVNPGSLILSAEMMLRHMGWLEAADLIISSMQNSIASKKVTYDFARLMEGATQVSCSGFGDVMIEHM
;
A
#
# COMPACT_ATOMS: atom_id res chain seq x y z
N MET A 1 5.93 -14.81 -25.74
CA MET A 1 7.29 -15.24 -25.31
C MET A 1 7.99 -13.98 -24.86
N TYR A 2 8.58 -13.97 -23.68
CA TYR A 2 9.30 -12.81 -23.16
C TYR A 2 10.62 -12.60 -23.91
N GLN A 3 10.99 -11.35 -24.14
CA GLN A 3 12.22 -11.00 -24.86
C GLN A 3 13.43 -10.86 -23.91
N HIS A 4 13.21 -10.19 -22.78
CA HIS A 4 14.25 -9.89 -21.79
C HIS A 4 14.00 -10.55 -20.43
N ILE A 5 12.77 -10.89 -20.12
CA ILE A 5 12.40 -11.56 -18.86
C ILE A 5 12.73 -13.05 -18.97
N LYS A 6 13.48 -13.56 -18.00
CA LYS A 6 13.83 -14.98 -17.91
C LYS A 6 12.88 -15.68 -16.94
N VAL A 7 11.98 -16.49 -17.48
CA VAL A 7 11.09 -17.33 -16.66
C VAL A 7 11.91 -18.46 -16.03
N PRO A 8 11.83 -18.64 -14.69
CA PRO A 8 12.50 -19.75 -14.02
C PRO A 8 12.06 -21.09 -14.59
N ALA A 9 13.02 -21.98 -14.89
CA ALA A 9 12.73 -23.32 -15.40
C ALA A 9 12.02 -24.19 -14.34
N GLU A 10 12.36 -23.97 -13.07
CA GLU A 10 11.73 -24.61 -11.91
C GLU A 10 10.74 -23.63 -11.31
N GLY A 11 9.48 -23.97 -11.37
CA GLY A 11 8.43 -23.14 -10.81
C GLY A 11 7.13 -23.29 -11.57
N LYS A 12 6.05 -22.94 -10.91
CA LYS A 12 4.69 -23.00 -11.48
C LYS A 12 3.96 -21.69 -11.22
N LYS A 13 3.05 -21.34 -12.12
CA LYS A 13 2.19 -20.15 -11.95
C LYS A 13 1.22 -20.37 -10.80
N ILE A 14 0.98 -19.29 -10.05
CA ILE A 14 -0.20 -19.17 -9.21
C ILE A 14 -1.40 -18.98 -10.14
N THR A 15 -2.50 -19.66 -9.87
CA THR A 15 -3.75 -19.50 -10.63
C THR A 15 -4.87 -18.99 -9.73
N VAL A 16 -5.82 -18.28 -10.33
CA VAL A 16 -6.95 -17.66 -9.65
C VAL A 16 -8.22 -18.45 -9.98
N ASN A 17 -8.98 -18.84 -8.96
CA ASN A 17 -10.27 -19.49 -9.09
C ASN A 17 -11.39 -18.48 -9.42
N ALA A 18 -12.57 -18.97 -9.78
CA ALA A 18 -13.73 -18.13 -10.09
C ALA A 18 -14.22 -17.25 -8.90
N ASP A 19 -13.91 -17.65 -7.67
CA ASP A 19 -14.20 -16.92 -6.43
C ASP A 19 -13.03 -16.01 -5.99
N PHE A 20 -12.04 -15.82 -6.87
CA PHE A 20 -10.79 -15.07 -6.64
C PHE A 20 -9.85 -15.67 -5.60
N SER A 21 -10.11 -16.87 -5.07
CA SER A 21 -9.13 -17.59 -4.25
C SER A 21 -7.95 -18.07 -5.11
N LEU A 22 -6.78 -18.20 -4.47
CA LEU A 22 -5.55 -18.58 -5.15
C LEU A 22 -5.26 -20.08 -5.03
N ASN A 23 -4.82 -20.69 -6.13
CA ASN A 23 -4.15 -21.99 -6.11
C ASN A 23 -2.63 -21.74 -6.14
N VAL A 24 -1.99 -21.87 -4.99
CA VAL A 24 -0.55 -21.61 -4.83
C VAL A 24 0.21 -22.93 -4.83
N PRO A 25 1.08 -23.19 -5.82
CA PRO A 25 1.93 -24.38 -5.84
C PRO A 25 3.04 -24.29 -4.78
N ASN A 26 3.72 -25.42 -4.49
CA ASN A 26 4.84 -25.43 -3.53
C ASN A 26 6.07 -24.66 -4.03
N ASN A 27 6.18 -24.43 -5.34
CA ASN A 27 7.24 -23.63 -5.95
C ASN A 27 6.64 -22.56 -6.89
N PRO A 28 5.92 -21.54 -6.35
CA PRO A 28 5.32 -20.50 -7.18
C PRO A 28 6.38 -19.62 -7.84
N ILE A 29 6.13 -19.25 -9.11
CA ILE A 29 6.89 -18.18 -9.76
C ILE A 29 6.33 -16.86 -9.27
N VAL A 30 7.18 -16.03 -8.66
CA VAL A 30 6.82 -14.71 -8.18
C VAL A 30 7.67 -13.66 -8.89
N PRO A 31 7.06 -12.83 -9.77
CA PRO A 31 7.74 -11.68 -10.35
C PRO A 31 8.18 -10.69 -9.28
N TYR A 32 9.40 -10.14 -9.43
CA TYR A 32 9.84 -9.03 -8.61
C TYR A 32 10.51 -7.95 -9.45
N ILE A 33 10.33 -6.70 -9.04
CA ILE A 33 11.05 -5.54 -9.54
C ILE A 33 12.03 -5.13 -8.45
N GLU A 34 13.34 -5.15 -8.76
CA GLU A 34 14.39 -4.75 -7.81
C GLU A 34 14.15 -3.34 -7.26
N GLY A 35 13.72 -2.42 -8.15
CA GLY A 35 13.50 -1.02 -7.82
C GLY A 35 14.73 -0.14 -8.06
N ASP A 36 14.52 1.15 -7.89
CA ASP A 36 15.52 2.20 -8.10
C ASP A 36 16.11 2.67 -6.78
N GLY A 37 17.22 3.38 -6.85
CA GLY A 37 17.87 3.93 -5.66
C GLY A 37 18.20 2.85 -4.64
N THR A 38 17.64 2.93 -3.44
CA THR A 38 17.86 1.93 -2.37
C THR A 38 17.24 0.56 -2.66
N GLY A 39 16.47 0.43 -3.74
CA GLY A 39 15.93 -0.85 -4.20
C GLY A 39 17.00 -1.92 -4.39
N ILE A 40 18.16 -1.53 -4.92
CA ILE A 40 19.32 -2.42 -5.13
C ILE A 40 19.89 -3.00 -3.82
N ASP A 41 19.71 -2.30 -2.71
CA ASP A 41 20.17 -2.76 -1.39
C ASP A 41 19.11 -3.64 -0.71
N ILE A 42 17.84 -3.18 -0.68
CA ILE A 42 16.78 -3.81 0.12
C ILE A 42 16.17 -5.05 -0.54
N SER A 43 16.10 -5.11 -1.88
CA SER A 43 15.45 -6.23 -2.57
C SER A 43 16.21 -7.56 -2.45
N PRO A 44 17.56 -7.62 -2.60
CA PRO A 44 18.31 -8.83 -2.32
C PRO A 44 18.19 -9.29 -0.86
N VAL A 45 18.16 -8.35 0.09
CA VAL A 45 18.01 -8.66 1.51
C VAL A 45 16.63 -9.25 1.79
N MET A 46 15.57 -8.66 1.22
CA MET A 46 14.21 -9.20 1.33
C MET A 46 14.15 -10.63 0.79
N ILE A 47 14.65 -10.90 -0.42
CA ILE A 47 14.67 -12.24 -1.02
C ILE A 47 15.36 -13.23 -0.06
N LYS A 48 16.56 -12.90 0.44
CA LYS A 48 17.32 -13.73 1.36
C LYS A 48 16.56 -14.08 2.63
N VAL A 49 15.91 -13.09 3.24
CA VAL A 49 15.14 -13.26 4.48
C VAL A 49 13.89 -14.11 4.25
N ILE A 50 13.18 -13.87 3.15
CA ILE A 50 11.97 -14.63 2.80
C ILE A 50 12.30 -16.08 2.47
N ASP A 51 13.35 -16.33 1.69
CA ASP A 51 13.78 -17.68 1.37
C ASP A 51 14.19 -18.47 2.61
N ALA A 52 14.87 -17.83 3.57
CA ALA A 52 15.21 -18.44 4.85
C ALA A 52 13.96 -18.79 5.70
N ALA A 53 12.98 -17.87 5.76
CA ALA A 53 11.74 -18.11 6.47
C ALA A 53 10.92 -19.25 5.86
N VAL A 54 10.79 -19.29 4.54
CA VAL A 54 10.08 -20.34 3.81
C VAL A 54 10.78 -21.70 4.00
N ALA A 55 12.11 -21.74 3.86
CA ALA A 55 12.87 -22.97 4.06
C ALA A 55 12.73 -23.52 5.49
N LYS A 56 12.75 -22.63 6.48
CA LYS A 56 12.58 -23.00 7.90
C LYS A 56 11.17 -23.46 8.22
N ALA A 57 10.16 -22.74 7.76
CA ALA A 57 8.75 -23.05 8.03
C ALA A 57 8.31 -24.40 7.43
N TYR A 58 8.82 -24.73 6.23
CA TYR A 58 8.33 -25.88 5.46
C TYR A 58 9.39 -26.96 5.21
N GLY A 59 10.54 -26.92 5.90
CA GLY A 59 11.57 -27.96 5.81
C GLY A 59 12.14 -28.17 4.40
N GLY A 60 12.03 -27.15 3.52
CA GLY A 60 12.45 -27.21 2.12
C GLY A 60 11.42 -27.77 1.14
N GLU A 61 10.21 -28.14 1.60
CA GLU A 61 9.11 -28.62 0.72
C GLU A 61 8.53 -27.48 -0.15
N ARG A 62 8.66 -26.23 0.32
CA ARG A 62 8.23 -25.04 -0.41
C ARG A 62 9.41 -24.12 -0.72
N LYS A 63 9.37 -23.49 -1.90
CA LYS A 63 10.39 -22.58 -2.36
C LYS A 63 9.79 -21.57 -3.34
N ILE A 64 10.11 -20.29 -3.25
CA ILE A 64 9.72 -19.31 -4.25
C ILE A 64 10.68 -19.36 -5.42
N SER A 65 10.16 -19.38 -6.64
CA SER A 65 10.91 -19.22 -7.88
C SER A 65 10.84 -17.76 -8.31
N TRP A 66 11.82 -16.97 -7.88
CA TRP A 66 11.86 -15.54 -8.15
C TRP A 66 12.10 -15.27 -9.64
N MET A 67 11.32 -14.38 -10.23
CA MET A 67 11.39 -13.96 -11.62
C MET A 67 11.61 -12.45 -11.70
N GLU A 68 12.81 -12.02 -12.05
CA GLU A 68 13.08 -10.60 -12.24
C GLU A 68 12.34 -10.05 -13.45
N ILE A 69 11.60 -8.96 -13.23
CA ILE A 69 10.95 -8.14 -14.24
C ILE A 69 11.40 -6.69 -14.07
N PHE A 70 11.26 -5.86 -15.09
CA PHE A 70 11.95 -4.58 -15.13
C PHE A 70 10.98 -3.41 -15.17
N ALA A 71 11.23 -2.43 -14.32
CA ALA A 71 10.64 -1.09 -14.36
C ALA A 71 11.62 -0.08 -13.78
N GLY A 72 11.43 1.21 -14.04
CA GLY A 72 12.29 2.27 -13.53
C GLY A 72 13.61 2.39 -14.30
N GLU A 73 14.64 2.84 -13.61
CA GLU A 73 15.96 3.09 -14.19
C GLU A 73 16.60 1.82 -14.80
N LYS A 74 16.44 0.68 -14.13
CA LYS A 74 16.97 -0.59 -14.64
C LYS A 74 16.31 -1.00 -15.96
N SER A 75 15.04 -0.67 -16.15
CA SER A 75 14.33 -0.92 -17.40
C SER A 75 14.94 -0.14 -18.57
N THR A 76 15.33 1.11 -18.37
CA THR A 76 15.95 1.92 -19.43
C THR A 76 17.27 1.35 -19.92
N ASN A 77 18.00 0.63 -19.05
CA ASN A 77 19.24 -0.05 -19.41
C ASN A 77 19.01 -1.33 -20.22
N VAL A 78 17.87 -2.00 -20.02
CA VAL A 78 17.55 -3.30 -20.66
C VAL A 78 16.80 -3.11 -21.98
N TYR A 79 15.85 -2.17 -22.01
CA TYR A 79 14.93 -1.98 -23.15
C TYR A 79 15.21 -0.72 -23.97
N GLY A 80 16.04 0.21 -23.47
CA GLY A 80 16.35 1.49 -24.10
C GLY A 80 15.93 2.69 -23.26
N PRO A 81 16.56 3.87 -23.51
CA PRO A 81 16.56 5.01 -22.57
C PRO A 81 15.16 5.60 -22.26
N ASP A 82 14.17 5.39 -23.10
CA ASP A 82 12.82 5.93 -22.90
C ASP A 82 11.81 4.90 -22.38
N VAL A 83 12.24 3.65 -22.16
CA VAL A 83 11.36 2.55 -21.76
C VAL A 83 11.43 2.33 -20.25
N TRP A 84 10.66 3.13 -19.51
CA TRP A 84 10.57 3.06 -18.05
C TRP A 84 9.64 1.97 -17.53
N LEU A 85 8.63 1.59 -18.30
CA LEU A 85 7.66 0.53 -17.96
C LEU A 85 7.35 -0.27 -19.23
N PRO A 86 8.07 -1.38 -19.47
CA PRO A 86 7.85 -2.22 -20.65
C PRO A 86 6.48 -2.92 -20.63
N GLU A 87 5.87 -3.09 -21.78
CA GLU A 87 4.64 -3.91 -21.92
C GLU A 87 4.87 -5.36 -21.45
N GLU A 88 6.06 -5.87 -21.63
CA GLU A 88 6.47 -7.20 -21.18
C GLU A 88 6.35 -7.34 -19.65
N THR A 89 6.69 -6.31 -18.90
CA THR A 89 6.50 -6.26 -17.44
C THR A 89 5.03 -6.28 -17.05
N LEU A 90 4.20 -5.48 -17.73
CA LEU A 90 2.75 -5.47 -17.49
C LEU A 90 2.11 -6.82 -17.81
N HIS A 91 2.57 -7.46 -18.88
CA HIS A 91 2.13 -8.80 -19.25
C HIS A 91 2.50 -9.83 -18.16
N ALA A 92 3.73 -9.78 -17.66
CA ALA A 92 4.20 -10.66 -16.59
C ALA A 92 3.38 -10.46 -15.30
N LEU A 93 3.10 -9.22 -14.91
CA LEU A 93 2.29 -8.93 -13.71
C LEU A 93 0.86 -9.46 -13.82
N LYS A 94 0.24 -9.39 -15.01
CA LYS A 94 -1.09 -9.97 -15.27
C LYS A 94 -1.06 -11.50 -15.31
N GLU A 95 0.00 -12.09 -15.85
CA GLU A 95 0.12 -13.54 -16.04
C GLU A 95 0.42 -14.30 -14.75
N TYR A 96 1.23 -13.71 -13.84
CA TYR A 96 1.67 -14.37 -12.61
C TYR A 96 0.95 -13.91 -11.35
N VAL A 97 0.09 -12.93 -11.44
CA VAL A 97 -0.91 -12.41 -10.49
C VAL A 97 -0.40 -11.96 -9.12
N VAL A 98 0.62 -12.57 -8.54
CA VAL A 98 1.25 -12.17 -7.27
C VAL A 98 2.68 -11.71 -7.53
N SER A 99 3.02 -10.51 -7.11
CA SER A 99 4.33 -9.90 -7.37
C SER A 99 4.77 -8.99 -6.23
N ILE A 100 6.06 -8.64 -6.20
CA ILE A 100 6.61 -7.69 -5.24
C ILE A 100 7.58 -6.73 -5.94
N LYS A 101 7.66 -5.48 -5.46
CA LYS A 101 8.58 -4.50 -6.03
C LYS A 101 9.24 -3.61 -4.98
N GLY A 102 10.47 -3.24 -5.24
CA GLY A 102 11.16 -2.13 -4.58
C GLY A 102 10.60 -0.76 -4.99
N PRO A 103 11.16 0.33 -4.44
CA PRO A 103 10.75 1.69 -4.77
C PRO A 103 11.10 2.03 -6.22
N LEU A 104 10.30 2.90 -6.86
CA LEU A 104 10.53 3.34 -8.24
C LEU A 104 10.67 4.86 -8.31
N THR A 105 11.61 5.32 -9.13
CA THR A 105 11.83 6.73 -9.45
C THR A 105 10.68 7.24 -10.33
N THR A 106 10.21 8.44 -10.04
CA THR A 106 9.32 9.16 -10.94
C THR A 106 10.19 9.94 -11.93
N PRO A 107 10.16 9.62 -13.24
CA PRO A 107 10.98 10.34 -14.22
C PRO A 107 10.60 11.81 -14.30
N VAL A 108 11.61 12.69 -14.37
CA VAL A 108 11.42 14.12 -14.56
C VAL A 108 11.30 14.42 -16.05
N GLY A 109 10.10 14.73 -16.51
CA GLY A 109 9.80 14.96 -17.95
C GLY A 109 9.25 13.73 -18.66
N GLY A 110 8.79 13.87 -19.90
CA GLY A 110 8.42 12.71 -20.74
C GLY A 110 7.00 12.15 -20.59
N GLY A 111 6.08 12.85 -19.93
CA GLY A 111 4.65 12.48 -19.94
C GLY A 111 4.23 11.40 -18.93
N ILE A 112 5.14 10.64 -18.34
CA ILE A 112 4.85 9.70 -17.26
C ILE A 112 4.91 10.47 -15.93
N ARG A 113 3.77 10.63 -15.26
CA ARG A 113 3.71 11.35 -13.97
C ARG A 113 4.28 10.55 -12.82
N SER A 114 4.00 9.24 -12.76
CA SER A 114 4.54 8.32 -11.76
C SER A 114 4.40 6.89 -12.26
N LEU A 115 5.48 6.10 -12.19
CA LEU A 115 5.46 4.69 -12.55
C LEU A 115 4.55 3.88 -11.62
N ASN A 116 4.50 4.23 -10.33
CA ASN A 116 3.60 3.58 -9.38
C ASN A 116 2.13 3.82 -9.75
N VAL A 117 1.77 5.06 -10.11
CA VAL A 117 0.41 5.39 -10.56
C VAL A 117 0.08 4.67 -11.87
N ALA A 118 1.02 4.61 -12.81
CA ALA A 118 0.83 3.89 -14.07
C ALA A 118 0.55 2.39 -13.84
N LEU A 119 1.32 1.73 -12.97
CA LEU A 119 1.09 0.33 -12.60
C LEU A 119 -0.29 0.12 -11.97
N ARG A 120 -0.67 0.96 -11.01
CA ARG A 120 -1.98 0.89 -10.34
C ARG A 120 -3.15 1.02 -11.31
N GLN A 121 -3.06 1.97 -12.25
CA GLN A 121 -4.11 2.21 -13.24
C GLN A 121 -4.17 1.13 -14.32
N GLN A 122 -3.03 0.70 -14.87
CA GLN A 122 -3.00 -0.27 -15.98
C GLN A 122 -3.33 -1.71 -15.54
N LEU A 123 -3.16 -2.01 -14.25
CA LEU A 123 -3.51 -3.31 -13.65
C LEU A 123 -4.81 -3.24 -12.83
N ASP A 124 -5.49 -2.09 -12.82
CA ASP A 124 -6.68 -1.81 -12.01
C ASP A 124 -6.52 -2.22 -10.53
N LEU A 125 -5.37 -1.87 -9.93
CA LEU A 125 -5.08 -2.16 -8.53
C LEU A 125 -5.78 -1.11 -7.65
N TYR A 126 -7.08 -1.25 -7.48
CA TYR A 126 -7.94 -0.24 -6.87
C TYR A 126 -7.86 -0.13 -5.35
N VAL A 127 -7.20 -1.07 -4.68
CA VAL A 127 -6.93 -1.03 -3.24
C VAL A 127 -5.44 -0.82 -3.00
N CYS A 128 -5.06 0.24 -2.30
CA CYS A 128 -3.75 0.32 -1.65
C CYS A 128 -3.94 -0.04 -0.17
N LEU A 129 -3.38 -1.18 0.22
CA LEU A 129 -3.49 -1.75 1.56
C LEU A 129 -2.22 -1.44 2.35
N ARG A 130 -2.36 -0.74 3.48
CA ARG A 130 -1.24 -0.33 4.33
C ARG A 130 -1.52 -0.65 5.80
N PRO A 131 -1.09 -1.81 6.32
CA PRO A 131 -1.14 -2.09 7.75
C PRO A 131 -0.15 -1.21 8.52
N VAL A 132 -0.57 -0.73 9.67
CA VAL A 132 0.26 0.03 10.59
C VAL A 132 0.18 -0.62 11.97
N ARG A 133 1.29 -1.12 12.46
CA ARG A 133 1.42 -1.75 13.78
C ARG A 133 2.73 -1.38 14.43
N TYR A 134 2.73 -1.34 15.75
CA TYR A 134 3.94 -1.10 16.53
C TYR A 134 4.68 -2.41 16.82
N PHE A 135 6.00 -2.37 16.71
CA PHE A 135 6.89 -3.41 17.21
C PHE A 135 7.54 -2.93 18.51
N THR A 136 7.41 -3.72 19.57
CA THR A 136 7.90 -3.34 20.92
C THR A 136 9.39 -3.00 20.89
N GLY A 137 9.73 -1.83 21.43
CA GLY A 137 11.11 -1.33 21.46
C GLY A 137 11.49 -0.38 20.33
N VAL A 138 10.66 -0.26 19.29
CA VAL A 138 10.90 0.75 18.24
C VAL A 138 10.73 2.16 18.81
N PRO A 139 11.64 3.10 18.52
CA PRO A 139 11.48 4.49 18.92
C PRO A 139 10.22 5.12 18.30
N SER A 140 9.42 5.79 19.14
CA SER A 140 8.17 6.42 18.72
C SER A 140 8.04 7.84 19.27
N PRO A 141 7.45 8.78 18.52
CA PRO A 141 7.15 10.12 19.00
C PRO A 141 5.89 10.20 19.88
N VAL A 142 5.08 9.14 19.94
CA VAL A 142 3.86 9.07 20.76
C VAL A 142 4.10 8.28 22.04
N LYS A 143 3.25 8.52 23.05
CA LYS A 143 3.43 7.93 24.40
C LYS A 143 3.08 6.45 24.47
N GLU A 144 2.07 6.00 23.71
CA GLU A 144 1.51 4.66 23.76
C GLU A 144 1.36 4.10 22.33
N PRO A 145 2.48 3.91 21.59
CA PRO A 145 2.46 3.48 20.19
C PRO A 145 1.84 2.08 20.01
N GLU A 146 1.85 1.25 21.03
CA GLU A 146 1.25 -0.09 21.06
C GLU A 146 -0.28 -0.06 20.87
N LYS A 147 -0.92 1.08 21.10
CA LYS A 147 -2.35 1.28 20.83
C LYS A 147 -2.66 1.52 19.35
N THR A 148 -1.64 1.70 18.52
CA THR A 148 -1.79 1.90 17.07
C THR A 148 -1.70 0.55 16.37
N ASP A 149 -2.88 -0.01 16.02
CA ASP A 149 -3.04 -1.21 15.20
C ASP A 149 -4.16 -0.96 14.19
N MET A 150 -3.79 -0.38 13.05
CA MET A 150 -4.74 0.03 12.02
C MET A 150 -4.35 -0.53 10.66
N VAL A 151 -5.36 -0.73 9.81
CA VAL A 151 -5.15 -1.13 8.42
C VAL A 151 -5.87 -0.14 7.52
N ILE A 152 -5.12 0.53 6.65
CA ILE A 152 -5.65 1.54 5.75
C ILE A 152 -5.97 0.87 4.40
N PHE A 153 -7.21 0.99 3.96
CA PHE A 153 -7.71 0.75 2.62
C PHE A 153 -7.81 2.11 1.91
N ARG A 154 -6.78 2.45 1.16
CA ARG A 154 -6.70 3.67 0.37
C ARG A 154 -7.22 3.37 -1.03
N GLU A 155 -8.19 4.16 -1.51
CA GLU A 155 -8.59 4.15 -2.90
C GLU A 155 -7.37 4.49 -3.78
N ASN A 156 -7.22 3.81 -4.92
CA ASN A 156 -5.95 3.81 -5.63
C ASN A 156 -6.06 4.12 -7.13
N SER A 157 -7.27 4.36 -7.64
CA SER A 157 -7.54 4.52 -9.07
C SER A 157 -8.09 5.90 -9.47
N GLU A 158 -8.69 6.61 -8.56
CA GLU A 158 -9.37 7.88 -8.77
C GLU A 158 -8.74 9.03 -7.95
N ASP A 159 -9.56 10.02 -7.58
CA ASP A 159 -9.16 11.20 -6.85
C ASP A 159 -8.25 12.11 -7.70
N ILE A 160 -7.54 13.02 -7.09
CA ILE A 160 -6.57 13.90 -7.77
C ILE A 160 -5.42 13.11 -8.43
N TYR A 161 -5.19 11.86 -8.01
CA TYR A 161 -4.22 10.93 -8.60
C TYR A 161 -4.61 10.46 -10.01
N ALA A 162 -5.85 10.72 -10.46
CA ALA A 162 -6.23 10.57 -11.87
C ALA A 162 -5.39 11.48 -12.80
N GLY A 163 -4.78 12.50 -12.22
CA GLY A 163 -3.83 13.36 -12.93
C GLY A 163 -4.48 14.27 -13.98
N ILE A 164 -5.75 14.60 -13.81
CA ILE A 164 -6.50 15.49 -14.70
C ILE A 164 -6.28 16.93 -14.26
N GLU A 165 -5.27 17.58 -14.83
CA GLU A 165 -4.94 18.96 -14.48
C GLU A 165 -4.27 19.72 -15.62
N TRP A 166 -4.37 21.04 -15.58
CA TRP A 166 -3.79 21.95 -16.56
C TRP A 166 -3.00 23.06 -15.88
N GLN A 167 -1.84 23.33 -16.46
CA GLN A 167 -0.94 24.38 -15.98
C GLN A 167 -1.58 25.76 -16.13
N ALA A 168 -1.39 26.60 -15.14
CA ALA A 168 -1.79 28.00 -15.17
C ALA A 168 -1.27 28.73 -16.42
N GLY A 169 -2.15 29.52 -17.04
CA GLY A 169 -1.83 30.27 -18.24
C GLY A 169 -1.78 29.48 -19.57
N SER A 170 -1.89 28.13 -19.51
CA SER A 170 -2.01 27.32 -20.74
C SER A 170 -3.35 27.55 -21.45
N ASP A 171 -3.38 27.32 -22.77
CA ASP A 171 -4.60 27.49 -23.55
C ASP A 171 -5.71 26.53 -23.09
N SER A 172 -5.35 25.32 -22.69
CA SER A 172 -6.30 24.35 -22.15
C SER A 172 -6.88 24.78 -20.80
N ALA A 173 -6.07 25.34 -19.89
CA ALA A 173 -6.55 25.90 -18.64
C ALA A 173 -7.50 27.07 -18.88
N LYS A 174 -7.15 28.01 -19.76
CA LYS A 174 -8.00 29.14 -20.13
C LYS A 174 -9.33 28.68 -20.72
N LYS A 175 -9.30 27.72 -21.66
CA LYS A 175 -10.51 27.15 -22.26
C LYS A 175 -11.44 26.50 -21.21
N LEU A 176 -10.87 25.74 -20.28
CA LEU A 176 -11.65 25.11 -19.20
C LEU A 176 -12.22 26.15 -18.23
N ILE A 177 -11.42 27.13 -17.81
CA ILE A 177 -11.87 28.22 -16.94
C ILE A 177 -13.00 29.02 -17.61
N ASP A 178 -12.86 29.36 -18.88
CA ASP A 178 -13.88 30.04 -19.68
C ASP A 178 -15.18 29.23 -19.74
N PHE A 179 -15.10 27.93 -19.98
CA PHE A 179 -16.26 27.03 -19.98
C PHE A 179 -16.95 27.03 -18.60
N LEU A 180 -16.19 26.86 -17.51
CA LEU A 180 -16.73 26.87 -16.15
C LEU A 180 -17.43 28.20 -15.83
N ILE A 181 -16.88 29.34 -16.25
CA ILE A 181 -17.45 30.67 -15.99
C ILE A 181 -18.66 30.90 -16.88
N LYS A 182 -18.54 30.71 -18.20
CA LYS A 182 -19.55 31.11 -19.19
C LYS A 182 -20.72 30.13 -19.28
N GLU A 183 -20.43 28.81 -19.27
CA GLU A 183 -21.45 27.78 -19.48
C GLU A 183 -21.98 27.20 -18.13
N MET A 184 -21.09 27.08 -17.12
CA MET A 184 -21.47 26.50 -15.82
C MET A 184 -21.78 27.54 -14.76
N GLY A 185 -21.64 28.85 -15.05
CA GLY A 185 -21.92 29.94 -14.11
C GLY A 185 -21.01 30.00 -12.87
N VAL A 186 -19.79 29.45 -12.96
CA VAL A 186 -18.85 29.46 -11.85
C VAL A 186 -18.29 30.88 -11.65
N THR A 187 -18.48 31.45 -10.48
CA THR A 187 -18.02 32.81 -10.12
C THR A 187 -16.87 32.81 -9.13
N LYS A 188 -16.42 31.63 -8.68
CA LYS A 188 -15.50 31.49 -7.53
C LYS A 188 -14.03 31.33 -7.92
N ILE A 189 -13.69 31.30 -9.21
CA ILE A 189 -12.30 31.29 -9.66
C ILE A 189 -11.79 32.73 -9.56
N ARG A 190 -11.03 33.01 -8.49
CA ARG A 190 -10.66 34.36 -8.11
C ARG A 190 -9.66 35.00 -9.06
N PHE A 191 -8.73 34.20 -9.61
CA PHE A 191 -7.65 34.66 -10.48
C PHE A 191 -7.60 33.80 -11.75
N PRO A 192 -8.54 33.95 -12.69
CA PRO A 192 -8.69 33.06 -13.83
C PRO A 192 -7.46 33.00 -14.74
N GLU A 193 -6.73 34.11 -14.91
CA GLU A 193 -5.55 34.18 -15.78
C GLU A 193 -4.34 33.41 -15.25
N THR A 194 -4.25 33.22 -13.95
CA THR A 194 -3.08 32.65 -13.26
C THR A 194 -3.41 31.40 -12.45
N SER A 195 -4.62 30.89 -12.56
CA SER A 195 -5.01 29.65 -11.88
C SER A 195 -4.67 28.41 -12.70
N GLY A 196 -4.02 27.42 -12.07
CA GLY A 196 -4.05 26.04 -12.53
C GLY A 196 -5.37 25.39 -12.13
N ILE A 197 -5.85 24.43 -12.92
CA ILE A 197 -7.10 23.72 -12.64
C ILE A 197 -6.83 22.22 -12.61
N GLY A 198 -7.36 21.55 -11.57
CA GLY A 198 -7.36 20.09 -11.44
C GLY A 198 -8.77 19.56 -11.20
N ILE A 199 -9.04 18.35 -11.66
CA ILE A 199 -10.31 17.65 -11.48
C ILE A 199 -10.10 16.46 -10.53
N LYS A 200 -11.04 16.33 -9.59
CA LYS A 200 -11.09 15.24 -8.59
C LYS A 200 -12.29 14.35 -8.92
N PRO A 201 -12.13 13.29 -9.72
CA PRO A 201 -13.20 12.32 -9.96
C PRO A 201 -13.31 11.39 -8.73
N VAL A 202 -14.55 11.11 -8.32
CA VAL A 202 -14.88 10.11 -7.29
C VAL A 202 -16.19 9.45 -7.74
N SER A 203 -16.17 8.14 -7.93
CA SER A 203 -17.31 7.37 -8.41
C SER A 203 -17.94 6.49 -7.32
N ARG A 204 -19.20 6.12 -7.53
CA ARG A 204 -19.89 5.15 -6.68
C ARG A 204 -19.22 3.78 -6.79
N GLU A 205 -18.91 3.34 -7.99
CA GLU A 205 -18.30 2.05 -8.27
C GLU A 205 -16.91 1.92 -7.64
N GLY A 206 -16.08 2.96 -7.78
CA GLY A 206 -14.75 3.00 -7.16
C GLY A 206 -14.83 2.98 -5.63
N THR A 207 -15.81 3.70 -5.06
CA THR A 207 -16.08 3.71 -3.62
C THR A 207 -16.54 2.34 -3.12
N GLU A 208 -17.56 1.78 -3.75
CA GLU A 208 -18.18 0.53 -3.31
C GLU A 208 -17.18 -0.64 -3.35
N ARG A 209 -16.37 -0.77 -4.42
CA ARG A 209 -15.37 -1.84 -4.52
C ARG A 209 -14.30 -1.74 -3.44
N LEU A 210 -13.84 -0.53 -3.10
CA LEU A 210 -12.88 -0.32 -2.03
C LEU A 210 -13.47 -0.65 -0.66
N VAL A 211 -14.63 -0.07 -0.34
CA VAL A 211 -15.29 -0.23 0.97
C VAL A 211 -15.71 -1.66 1.20
N ARG A 212 -16.17 -2.37 0.17
CA ARG A 212 -16.46 -3.81 0.23
C ARG A 212 -15.25 -4.62 0.67
N LYS A 213 -14.06 -4.34 0.10
CA LYS A 213 -12.81 -5.00 0.52
C LYS A 213 -12.43 -4.65 1.97
N ALA A 214 -12.65 -3.40 2.40
CA ALA A 214 -12.37 -3.00 3.77
C ALA A 214 -13.31 -3.69 4.79
N ILE A 215 -14.61 -3.77 4.47
CA ILE A 215 -15.58 -4.49 5.31
C ILE A 215 -15.28 -5.99 5.33
N GLN A 216 -15.00 -6.59 4.18
CA GLN A 216 -14.63 -8.01 4.09
C GLN A 216 -13.38 -8.31 4.91
N TYR A 217 -12.36 -7.44 4.85
CA TYR A 217 -11.17 -7.56 5.70
C TYR A 217 -11.52 -7.52 7.19
N ALA A 218 -12.42 -6.62 7.59
CA ALA A 218 -12.87 -6.54 8.98
C ALA A 218 -13.59 -7.84 9.42
N ILE A 219 -14.39 -8.44 8.55
CA ILE A 219 -15.04 -9.74 8.80
C ILE A 219 -13.99 -10.85 8.95
N ASP A 220 -13.05 -10.94 8.01
CA ASP A 220 -12.08 -12.03 7.93
C ASP A 220 -11.09 -12.02 9.08
N ASN A 221 -10.71 -10.82 9.54
CA ASN A 221 -9.74 -10.61 10.62
C ASN A 221 -10.40 -10.22 11.95
N ASP A 222 -11.73 -10.34 12.04
CA ASP A 222 -12.53 -10.04 13.22
C ASP A 222 -12.23 -8.66 13.85
N LYS A 223 -12.07 -7.66 12.99
CA LYS A 223 -11.81 -6.28 13.41
C LYS A 223 -13.11 -5.59 13.84
N PRO A 224 -13.10 -4.77 14.92
CA PRO A 224 -14.33 -4.25 15.51
C PRO A 224 -14.95 -3.08 14.73
N SER A 225 -14.23 -2.46 13.80
CA SER A 225 -14.76 -1.28 13.10
C SER A 225 -14.14 -1.05 11.72
N VAL A 226 -14.94 -0.43 10.84
CA VAL A 226 -14.48 0.22 9.60
C VAL A 226 -14.81 1.70 9.70
N THR A 227 -13.80 2.56 9.60
CA THR A 227 -13.97 4.02 9.67
C THR A 227 -13.76 4.63 8.29
N ILE A 228 -14.79 5.31 7.81
CA ILE A 228 -14.78 6.06 6.54
C ILE A 228 -14.19 7.45 6.81
N VAL A 229 -12.99 7.72 6.29
CA VAL A 229 -12.34 9.02 6.49
C VAL A 229 -12.49 9.87 5.25
N HIS A 230 -13.02 11.09 5.43
CA HIS A 230 -13.42 11.98 4.34
C HIS A 230 -13.40 13.46 4.75
N LYS A 231 -13.49 14.37 3.77
CA LYS A 231 -13.71 15.81 3.96
C LYS A 231 -15.06 16.25 3.33
N GLY A 232 -16.10 15.45 3.50
CA GLY A 232 -17.39 15.61 2.86
C GLY A 232 -18.19 16.85 3.31
N ASN A 233 -17.85 17.46 4.45
CA ASN A 233 -18.43 18.75 4.88
C ASN A 233 -18.04 19.92 3.95
N ILE A 234 -16.92 19.81 3.23
CA ILE A 234 -16.43 20.78 2.24
C ILE A 234 -16.68 20.28 0.81
N MET A 235 -16.22 19.08 0.48
CA MET A 235 -16.35 18.46 -0.85
C MET A 235 -17.57 17.53 -0.87
N LYS A 236 -18.77 18.14 -0.93
CA LYS A 236 -20.03 17.43 -0.69
C LYS A 236 -20.37 16.32 -1.67
N TYR A 237 -19.97 16.48 -2.94
CA TYR A 237 -20.35 15.56 -4.03
C TYR A 237 -19.23 14.57 -4.41
N THR A 238 -18.04 14.75 -3.89
CA THR A 238 -16.93 13.82 -4.03
C THR A 238 -16.67 13.09 -2.72
N GLU A 239 -16.04 13.72 -1.76
CA GLU A 239 -15.77 13.12 -0.44
C GLU A 239 -17.06 12.81 0.36
N GLY A 240 -18.08 13.66 0.24
CA GLY A 240 -19.40 13.40 0.83
C GLY A 240 -20.10 12.24 0.14
N GLY A 241 -20.01 12.16 -1.20
CA GLY A 241 -20.49 11.02 -1.97
C GLY A 241 -19.81 9.72 -1.54
N PHE A 242 -18.49 9.72 -1.40
CA PHE A 242 -17.73 8.57 -0.89
C PHE A 242 -18.27 8.06 0.45
N ARG A 243 -18.50 8.97 1.41
CA ARG A 243 -19.10 8.62 2.71
C ARG A 243 -20.50 8.00 2.55
N ASP A 244 -21.37 8.67 1.78
CA ASP A 244 -22.76 8.25 1.66
C ASP A 244 -22.89 6.90 0.96
N TRP A 245 -22.16 6.68 -0.13
CA TRP A 245 -22.10 5.38 -0.83
C TRP A 245 -21.49 4.26 0.02
N ALA A 246 -20.55 4.58 0.91
CA ALA A 246 -20.01 3.61 1.86
C ALA A 246 -21.07 3.13 2.86
N TYR A 247 -21.93 4.02 3.36
CA TYR A 247 -23.06 3.65 4.22
C TYR A 247 -24.15 2.88 3.44
N ASP A 248 -24.49 3.34 2.22
CA ASP A 248 -25.41 2.61 1.34
C ASP A 248 -24.96 1.15 1.16
N LEU A 249 -23.69 0.95 0.86
CA LEU A 249 -23.11 -0.38 0.69
C LEU A 249 -23.19 -1.22 1.98
N ALA A 250 -22.80 -0.66 3.11
CA ALA A 250 -22.83 -1.36 4.40
C ALA A 250 -24.25 -1.83 4.74
N GLN A 251 -25.26 -1.02 4.48
CA GLN A 251 -26.66 -1.37 4.72
C GLN A 251 -27.19 -2.39 3.69
N SER A 252 -26.95 -2.15 2.41
CA SER A 252 -27.54 -2.98 1.33
C SER A 252 -26.87 -4.35 1.17
N GLU A 253 -25.55 -4.46 1.30
CA GLU A 253 -24.84 -5.73 1.07
C GLU A 253 -24.53 -6.47 2.38
N PHE A 254 -24.29 -5.77 3.48
CA PHE A 254 -23.88 -6.38 4.76
C PHE A 254 -24.98 -6.35 5.82
N GLY A 255 -26.16 -5.78 5.49
CA GLY A 255 -27.30 -5.71 6.41
C GLY A 255 -27.06 -4.85 7.64
N ALA A 256 -26.21 -3.82 7.53
CA ALA A 256 -25.89 -2.96 8.65
C ALA A 256 -27.11 -2.11 9.06
N GLU A 257 -27.38 -2.06 10.35
CA GLU A 257 -28.47 -1.30 10.94
C GLU A 257 -27.96 0.02 11.53
N MET A 258 -28.68 1.11 11.28
CA MET A 258 -28.32 2.43 11.82
C MET A 258 -28.36 2.45 13.35
N ILE A 259 -27.41 3.18 13.95
CA ILE A 259 -27.29 3.37 15.38
C ILE A 259 -27.73 4.81 15.70
N ASP A 260 -28.57 4.98 16.71
CA ASP A 260 -28.96 6.29 17.28
C ASP A 260 -29.45 7.33 16.23
N GLY A 261 -30.12 6.85 15.18
CA GLY A 261 -30.63 7.70 14.10
C GLY A 261 -29.65 7.95 12.96
N GLY A 262 -28.52 7.27 12.93
CA GLY A 262 -27.54 7.28 11.86
C GLY A 262 -26.61 8.51 11.84
N PRO A 263 -25.67 8.61 10.89
CA PRO A 263 -25.42 7.65 9.81
C PRO A 263 -24.63 6.39 10.25
N TRP A 264 -24.02 6.40 11.44
CA TRP A 264 -23.26 5.24 11.92
C TRP A 264 -24.16 4.01 11.95
N CYS A 265 -23.61 2.87 11.55
CA CYS A 265 -24.34 1.62 11.51
C CYS A 265 -23.47 0.45 11.98
N LYS A 266 -24.10 -0.69 12.25
CA LYS A 266 -23.40 -1.91 12.67
C LYS A 266 -24.08 -3.16 12.13
N PHE A 267 -23.32 -4.22 12.02
CA PHE A 267 -23.81 -5.55 11.66
C PHE A 267 -23.05 -6.63 12.43
N LYS A 268 -23.59 -7.84 12.45
CA LYS A 268 -22.90 -9.00 13.08
C LYS A 268 -21.92 -9.61 12.12
N ASN A 269 -20.67 -9.79 12.57
CA ASN A 269 -19.68 -10.60 11.83
C ASN A 269 -20.24 -12.01 11.64
N PRO A 270 -20.45 -12.48 10.40
CA PRO A 270 -21.03 -13.79 10.14
C PRO A 270 -20.18 -14.97 10.62
N LYS A 271 -18.87 -14.76 10.85
CA LYS A 271 -17.94 -15.78 11.32
C LYS A 271 -17.87 -15.89 12.84
N THR A 272 -17.99 -14.77 13.55
CA THR A 272 -17.75 -14.72 15.01
C THR A 272 -18.93 -14.25 15.84
N GLY A 273 -19.96 -13.66 15.20
CA GLY A 273 -21.13 -13.09 15.87
C GLY A 273 -20.86 -11.74 16.58
N ARG A 274 -19.63 -11.25 16.57
CA ARG A 274 -19.29 -9.94 17.16
C ARG A 274 -19.81 -8.79 16.30
N ASP A 275 -20.09 -7.63 16.92
CA ASP A 275 -20.49 -6.43 16.18
C ASP A 275 -19.29 -5.86 15.43
N ILE A 276 -19.51 -5.48 14.16
CA ILE A 276 -18.62 -4.64 13.38
C ILE A 276 -19.33 -3.31 13.16
N MET A 277 -18.69 -2.23 13.60
CA MET A 277 -19.22 -0.88 13.46
C MET A 277 -18.68 -0.24 12.18
N VAL A 278 -19.57 0.33 11.37
CA VAL A 278 -19.20 1.22 10.25
C VAL A 278 -19.52 2.65 10.68
N LYS A 279 -18.49 3.47 10.75
CA LYS A 279 -18.55 4.86 11.21
C LYS A 279 -17.74 5.77 10.30
N ASP A 280 -17.91 7.07 10.43
CA ASP A 280 -17.12 8.04 9.68
C ASP A 280 -16.37 9.03 10.57
N SER A 281 -15.37 9.66 9.99
CA SER A 281 -14.63 10.77 10.60
C SER A 281 -14.19 11.77 9.55
N ILE A 282 -14.33 13.05 9.87
CA ILE A 282 -13.76 14.13 9.05
C ILE A 282 -12.22 14.05 9.14
N ALA A 283 -11.54 14.15 8.01
CA ALA A 283 -10.11 13.87 7.88
C ALA A 283 -9.21 14.64 8.87
N ASP A 284 -9.46 15.93 9.07
CA ASP A 284 -8.70 16.73 10.04
C ASP A 284 -8.98 16.33 11.50
N ALA A 285 -10.20 15.96 11.83
CA ALA A 285 -10.52 15.39 13.14
C ALA A 285 -9.86 14.01 13.32
N PHE A 286 -9.87 13.17 12.28
CA PHE A 286 -9.22 11.87 12.31
C PHE A 286 -7.71 11.99 12.59
N LEU A 287 -7.01 12.95 11.96
CA LEU A 287 -5.59 13.19 12.20
C LEU A 287 -5.26 13.57 13.65
N GLN A 288 -6.20 14.21 14.37
CA GLN A 288 -6.06 14.41 15.82
C GLN A 288 -6.34 13.13 16.60
N GLN A 289 -7.38 12.40 16.22
CA GLN A 289 -7.86 11.24 16.98
C GLN A 289 -6.89 10.06 16.94
N ILE A 290 -6.15 9.85 15.86
CA ILE A 290 -5.10 8.83 15.79
C ILE A 290 -3.94 9.10 16.75
N LEU A 291 -3.76 10.33 17.22
CA LEU A 291 -2.79 10.70 18.27
C LEU A 291 -3.38 10.56 19.67
N LEU A 292 -4.66 10.91 19.85
CA LEU A 292 -5.31 11.01 21.16
C LEU A 292 -6.00 9.72 21.59
N ARG A 293 -6.55 8.96 20.63
CA ARG A 293 -7.40 7.78 20.88
C ARG A 293 -7.21 6.70 19.81
N PRO A 294 -5.95 6.27 19.49
CA PRO A 294 -5.70 5.34 18.39
C PRO A 294 -6.44 4.00 18.54
N ALA A 295 -6.65 3.52 19.76
CA ALA A 295 -7.35 2.27 20.03
C ALA A 295 -8.83 2.23 19.59
N GLU A 296 -9.44 3.37 19.25
CA GLU A 296 -10.82 3.43 18.75
C GLU A 296 -10.94 3.08 17.26
N TYR A 297 -9.81 2.88 16.56
CA TYR A 297 -9.76 2.70 15.12
C TYR A 297 -9.07 1.37 14.77
N SER A 298 -9.62 0.68 13.76
CA SER A 298 -9.03 -0.60 13.31
C SER A 298 -8.87 -0.67 11.79
N VAL A 299 -9.94 -0.69 11.01
CA VAL A 299 -9.89 -0.63 9.54
C VAL A 299 -10.31 0.77 9.11
N ILE A 300 -9.54 1.37 8.21
CA ILE A 300 -9.76 2.71 7.68
C ILE A 300 -10.00 2.60 6.18
N ALA A 301 -11.13 3.11 5.69
CA ALA A 301 -11.39 3.24 4.26
C ALA A 301 -11.42 4.73 3.88
N THR A 302 -10.66 5.12 2.88
CA THR A 302 -10.51 6.53 2.52
C THR A 302 -10.10 6.72 1.07
N LEU A 303 -10.31 7.92 0.54
CA LEU A 303 -9.88 8.32 -0.80
C LEU A 303 -8.36 8.41 -0.92
N ASN A 304 -7.90 8.49 -2.14
CA ASN A 304 -6.48 8.33 -2.51
C ASN A 304 -5.57 9.33 -1.78
N LEU A 305 -5.83 10.62 -1.86
CA LEU A 305 -4.98 11.64 -1.22
C LEU A 305 -5.02 11.54 0.31
N ASN A 306 -6.20 11.40 0.89
CA ASN A 306 -6.34 11.26 2.34
C ASN A 306 -5.58 10.01 2.83
N GLY A 307 -5.66 8.90 2.11
CA GLY A 307 -4.97 7.65 2.43
C GLY A 307 -3.46 7.78 2.35
N ASP A 308 -2.94 8.59 1.42
CA ASP A 308 -1.52 8.89 1.33
C ASP A 308 -1.01 9.60 2.58
N TYR A 309 -1.66 10.69 2.96
CA TYR A 309 -1.28 11.46 4.15
C TYR A 309 -1.44 10.66 5.45
N ILE A 310 -2.55 9.95 5.61
CA ILE A 310 -2.88 9.21 6.83
C ILE A 310 -1.90 8.05 7.04
N SER A 311 -1.55 7.31 5.99
CA SER A 311 -0.65 6.17 6.13
C SER A 311 0.76 6.58 6.57
N ASP A 312 1.28 7.69 6.06
CA ASP A 312 2.60 8.20 6.45
C ASP A 312 2.57 8.81 7.87
N ALA A 313 1.49 9.51 8.23
CA ALA A 313 1.30 10.03 9.59
C ALA A 313 1.23 8.90 10.63
N LEU A 314 0.55 7.80 10.31
CA LEU A 314 0.46 6.63 11.17
C LEU A 314 1.79 5.85 11.22
N ALA A 315 2.47 5.69 10.08
CA ALA A 315 3.78 5.06 10.04
C ALA A 315 4.79 5.79 10.95
N ALA A 316 4.77 7.12 10.97
CA ALA A 316 5.62 7.92 11.86
C ALA A 316 5.37 7.63 13.35
N GLN A 317 4.13 7.31 13.74
CA GLN A 317 3.77 7.00 15.13
C GLN A 317 4.32 5.64 15.60
N VAL A 318 4.56 4.72 14.70
CA VAL A 318 5.04 3.36 15.03
C VAL A 318 6.50 3.12 14.68
N GLY A 319 7.26 4.17 14.30
CA GLY A 319 8.70 4.08 14.08
C GLY A 319 9.18 4.52 12.69
N GLY A 320 8.27 4.89 11.80
CA GLY A 320 8.58 5.46 10.49
C GLY A 320 8.38 4.50 9.32
N ILE A 321 8.54 5.05 8.12
CA ILE A 321 8.27 4.37 6.86
C ILE A 321 9.22 3.21 6.55
N GLY A 322 10.37 3.11 7.24
CA GLY A 322 11.33 2.01 7.08
C GLY A 322 10.79 0.63 7.49
N ILE A 323 9.69 0.59 8.24
CA ILE A 323 8.97 -0.64 8.62
C ILE A 323 7.47 -0.59 8.25
N ALA A 324 7.07 0.27 7.34
CA ALA A 324 5.70 0.37 6.87
C ALA A 324 5.51 -0.45 5.59
N PRO A 325 4.75 -1.56 5.62
CA PRO A 325 4.49 -2.37 4.44
C PRO A 325 3.34 -1.86 3.61
N GLY A 326 3.27 -2.30 2.36
CA GLY A 326 2.17 -1.98 1.46
C GLY A 326 1.88 -3.05 0.42
N ALA A 327 0.64 -3.05 -0.04
CA ALA A 327 0.18 -3.84 -1.17
C ALA A 327 -0.79 -3.05 -2.03
N ASN A 328 -0.79 -3.33 -3.33
CA ASN A 328 -1.78 -2.82 -4.28
C ASN A 328 -2.53 -4.01 -4.85
N LEU A 329 -3.85 -4.00 -4.71
CA LEU A 329 -4.69 -5.16 -4.97
C LEU A 329 -5.80 -4.83 -5.97
N SER A 330 -6.07 -5.76 -6.87
CA SER A 330 -7.33 -5.89 -7.59
C SER A 330 -8.11 -7.10 -7.05
N ASP A 331 -9.09 -7.59 -7.82
CA ASP A 331 -9.75 -8.86 -7.47
C ASP A 331 -8.84 -10.08 -7.67
N SER A 332 -7.94 -10.02 -8.65
CA SER A 332 -7.10 -11.16 -9.04
C SER A 332 -5.59 -10.89 -8.98
N ILE A 333 -5.16 -9.63 -8.99
CA ILE A 333 -3.75 -9.27 -9.01
C ILE A 333 -3.37 -8.62 -7.68
N ALA A 334 -2.23 -9.04 -7.12
CA ALA A 334 -1.65 -8.47 -5.92
C ALA A 334 -0.18 -8.08 -6.19
N MET A 335 0.15 -6.82 -5.98
CA MET A 335 1.50 -6.29 -6.08
C MET A 335 1.91 -5.68 -4.74
N PHE A 336 2.86 -6.31 -4.07
CA PHE A 336 3.40 -5.86 -2.80
C PHE A 336 4.55 -4.88 -3.01
N GLU A 337 4.69 -3.89 -2.12
CA GLU A 337 5.71 -2.85 -2.32
C GLU A 337 6.19 -2.22 -1.01
N ALA A 338 7.45 -1.78 -0.98
CA ALA A 338 7.91 -0.83 0.01
C ALA A 338 7.15 0.50 -0.13
N THR A 339 6.75 1.10 0.98
CA THR A 339 5.96 2.36 0.96
C THR A 339 6.81 3.62 0.87
N HIS A 340 8.12 3.52 1.14
CA HIS A 340 9.06 4.63 1.04
C HIS A 340 9.56 4.86 -0.40
N GLY A 341 10.16 6.03 -0.65
CA GLY A 341 10.75 6.40 -1.93
C GLY A 341 12.15 5.79 -2.16
N THR A 342 12.75 6.14 -3.28
CA THR A 342 14.02 5.60 -3.76
C THR A 342 15.26 6.05 -2.97
N ALA A 343 15.21 7.19 -2.30
CA ALA A 343 16.30 7.79 -1.52
C ALA A 343 17.70 7.63 -2.19
N PRO A 344 17.90 8.17 -3.40
CA PRO A 344 19.06 7.86 -4.26
C PRO A 344 20.43 8.17 -3.63
N LYS A 345 20.49 9.12 -2.68
CA LYS A 345 21.73 9.44 -1.95
C LYS A 345 22.26 8.29 -1.10
N TYR A 346 21.45 7.29 -0.81
CA TYR A 346 21.80 6.11 -0.01
C TYR A 346 21.97 4.83 -0.85
N ALA A 347 21.68 4.88 -2.14
CA ALA A 347 21.78 3.74 -3.05
C ALA A 347 23.20 3.12 -3.05
N GLY A 348 23.27 1.80 -2.95
CA GLY A 348 24.52 1.02 -2.97
C GLY A 348 25.39 1.20 -1.73
N LYS A 349 24.86 1.76 -0.62
CA LYS A 349 25.63 1.97 0.61
C LYS A 349 25.38 0.93 1.69
N ASP A 350 24.51 -0.03 1.43
CA ASP A 350 24.10 -1.05 2.41
C ASP A 350 23.70 -0.45 3.78
N TYR A 351 22.92 0.63 3.76
CA TYR A 351 22.72 1.49 4.94
C TYR A 351 21.28 1.56 5.43
N VAL A 352 20.31 1.50 4.50
CA VAL A 352 18.89 1.73 4.80
C VAL A 352 18.22 0.53 5.47
N ASN A 353 17.07 0.79 6.11
CA ASN A 353 16.26 -0.27 6.73
C ASN A 353 15.49 -1.06 5.65
N PRO A 354 15.68 -2.39 5.53
CA PRO A 354 14.94 -3.22 4.58
C PRO A 354 13.55 -3.65 5.08
N GLY A 355 13.18 -3.26 6.30
CA GLY A 355 11.99 -3.75 7.01
C GLY A 355 10.68 -3.53 6.26
N SER A 356 10.51 -2.38 5.59
CA SER A 356 9.30 -2.09 4.80
C SER A 356 9.08 -3.14 3.71
N LEU A 357 10.10 -3.46 2.92
CA LEU A 357 9.99 -4.45 1.85
C LEU A 357 9.86 -5.89 2.39
N ILE A 358 10.57 -6.22 3.48
CA ILE A 358 10.45 -7.53 4.15
C ILE A 358 9.03 -7.73 4.69
N LEU A 359 8.44 -6.73 5.35
CA LEU A 359 7.06 -6.80 5.86
C LEU A 359 6.04 -6.79 4.72
N SER A 360 6.33 -6.16 3.58
CA SER A 360 5.48 -6.27 2.39
C SER A 360 5.51 -7.70 1.82
N ALA A 361 6.67 -8.35 1.84
CA ALA A 361 6.78 -9.75 1.47
C ALA A 361 6.12 -10.69 2.50
N GLU A 362 6.09 -10.33 3.79
CA GLU A 362 5.29 -11.02 4.81
C GLU A 362 3.80 -10.99 4.44
N MET A 363 3.27 -9.82 4.06
CA MET A 363 1.89 -9.71 3.56
C MET A 363 1.66 -10.58 2.31
N MET A 364 2.64 -10.67 1.41
CA MET A 364 2.60 -11.53 0.24
C MET A 364 2.49 -13.01 0.64
N LEU A 365 3.27 -13.46 1.62
CA LEU A 365 3.20 -14.83 2.14
C LEU A 365 1.80 -15.14 2.72
N ARG A 366 1.22 -14.22 3.50
CA ARG A 366 -0.16 -14.37 4.00
C ARG A 366 -1.17 -14.43 2.88
N HIS A 367 -1.03 -13.59 1.87
CA HIS A 367 -1.91 -13.59 0.70
C HIS A 367 -1.85 -14.91 -0.06
N MET A 368 -0.68 -15.55 -0.12
CA MET A 368 -0.48 -16.88 -0.69
C MET A 368 -0.91 -18.03 0.25
N GLY A 369 -1.36 -17.75 1.47
CA GLY A 369 -1.72 -18.77 2.46
C GLY A 369 -0.51 -19.47 3.11
N TRP A 370 0.67 -18.87 3.07
CA TRP A 370 1.89 -19.39 3.70
C TRP A 370 2.10 -18.76 5.08
N LEU A 371 1.17 -19.06 5.98
CA LEU A 371 1.02 -18.36 7.26
C LEU A 371 2.18 -18.61 8.20
N GLU A 372 2.72 -19.83 8.25
CA GLU A 372 3.82 -20.21 9.14
C GLU A 372 5.10 -19.42 8.81
N ALA A 373 5.40 -19.25 7.53
CA ALA A 373 6.53 -18.44 7.10
C ALA A 373 6.30 -16.94 7.39
N ALA A 374 5.09 -16.44 7.19
CA ALA A 374 4.72 -15.08 7.54
C ALA A 374 4.87 -14.79 9.04
N ASP A 375 4.41 -15.72 9.89
CA ASP A 375 4.53 -15.60 11.35
C ASP A 375 5.99 -15.62 11.82
N LEU A 376 6.86 -16.40 11.16
CA LEU A 376 8.30 -16.36 11.40
C LEU A 376 8.90 -14.99 11.09
N ILE A 377 8.49 -14.33 10.01
CA ILE A 377 8.97 -12.97 9.69
C ILE A 377 8.58 -11.97 10.79
N ILE A 378 7.34 -12.02 11.26
CA ILE A 378 6.87 -11.11 12.33
C ILE A 378 7.64 -11.36 13.63
N SER A 379 7.78 -12.62 14.06
CA SER A 379 8.51 -12.96 15.28
C SER A 379 10.00 -12.62 15.18
N SER A 380 10.61 -12.88 14.02
CA SER A 380 11.99 -12.52 13.75
C SER A 380 12.21 -11.01 13.77
N MET A 381 11.34 -10.22 13.15
CA MET A 381 11.41 -8.75 13.20
C MET A 381 11.34 -8.26 14.66
N GLN A 382 10.39 -8.75 15.44
CA GLN A 382 10.23 -8.38 16.84
C GLN A 382 11.48 -8.73 17.67
N ASN A 383 12.03 -9.94 17.51
CA ASN A 383 13.22 -10.40 18.22
C ASN A 383 14.47 -9.62 17.82
N SER A 384 14.61 -9.30 16.54
CA SER A 384 15.73 -8.50 16.01
C SER A 384 15.74 -7.09 16.60
N ILE A 385 14.58 -6.44 16.67
CA ILE A 385 14.43 -5.14 17.32
C ILE A 385 14.76 -5.24 18.81
N ALA A 386 14.26 -6.27 19.51
CA ALA A 386 14.52 -6.50 20.91
C ALA A 386 16.01 -6.76 21.22
N SER A 387 16.77 -7.35 20.29
CA SER A 387 18.22 -7.54 20.40
C SER A 387 19.01 -6.24 20.31
N LYS A 388 18.37 -5.14 19.92
CA LYS A 388 18.97 -3.83 19.68
C LYS A 388 20.06 -3.80 18.58
N LYS A 389 20.14 -4.83 17.74
CA LYS A 389 20.94 -4.83 16.51
C LYS A 389 20.05 -4.34 15.36
N VAL A 390 20.07 -3.06 15.08
CA VAL A 390 19.10 -2.39 14.20
C VAL A 390 19.79 -1.44 13.22
N THR A 391 19.10 -1.03 12.17
CA THR A 391 19.60 -0.08 11.20
C THR A 391 19.68 1.33 11.77
N TYR A 392 20.33 2.23 11.04
CA TYR A 392 20.67 3.59 11.48
C TYR A 392 19.49 4.42 11.98
N ASP A 393 18.33 4.24 11.36
CA ASP A 393 17.09 4.97 11.66
C ASP A 393 16.60 4.71 13.09
N PHE A 394 16.74 3.48 13.56
CA PHE A 394 16.43 3.11 14.94
C PHE A 394 17.63 3.30 15.86
N ALA A 395 18.84 2.89 15.44
CA ALA A 395 20.03 2.94 16.29
C ALA A 395 20.31 4.34 16.86
N ARG A 396 20.09 5.38 16.08
CA ARG A 396 20.29 6.79 16.50
C ARG A 396 19.31 7.25 17.58
N LEU A 397 18.22 6.53 17.82
CA LEU A 397 17.15 6.87 18.76
C LEU A 397 17.01 5.87 19.91
N MET A 398 17.70 4.72 19.83
CA MET A 398 17.64 3.65 20.83
C MET A 398 18.89 3.62 21.68
N GLU A 399 18.76 3.83 22.97
CA GLU A 399 19.89 3.72 23.91
C GLU A 399 20.45 2.28 23.94
N GLY A 400 21.76 2.15 23.82
CA GLY A 400 22.48 0.89 23.81
C GLY A 400 22.28 0.04 22.56
N ALA A 401 21.80 0.63 21.47
CA ALA A 401 21.68 -0.08 20.21
C ALA A 401 23.03 -0.21 19.49
N THR A 402 23.18 -1.33 18.78
CA THR A 402 24.28 -1.56 17.83
C THR A 402 23.73 -1.35 16.41
N GLN A 403 24.30 -0.36 15.72
CA GLN A 403 23.93 -0.14 14.34
C GLN A 403 24.49 -1.25 13.45
N VAL A 404 23.63 -1.83 12.61
CA VAL A 404 23.99 -2.79 11.56
C VAL A 404 23.67 -2.20 10.19
N SER A 405 24.26 -2.78 9.13
CA SER A 405 23.94 -2.41 7.75
C SER A 405 22.60 -2.99 7.31
N CYS A 406 22.14 -2.63 6.12
CA CYS A 406 20.93 -3.20 5.51
C CYS A 406 21.02 -4.74 5.43
N SER A 407 22.10 -5.26 4.84
CA SER A 407 22.34 -6.69 4.75
C SER A 407 22.53 -7.35 6.12
N GLY A 408 23.26 -6.66 7.02
CA GLY A 408 23.45 -7.11 8.42
C GLY A 408 22.13 -7.23 9.19
N PHE A 409 21.16 -6.35 8.96
CA PHE A 409 19.85 -6.49 9.59
C PHE A 409 19.09 -7.72 9.06
N GLY A 410 19.20 -8.02 7.77
CA GLY A 410 18.69 -9.27 7.21
C GLY A 410 19.29 -10.49 7.87
N ASP A 411 20.61 -10.49 8.13
CA ASP A 411 21.28 -11.59 8.83
C ASP A 411 20.81 -11.73 10.28
N VAL A 412 20.66 -10.61 11.00
CA VAL A 412 20.09 -10.61 12.36
C VAL A 412 18.67 -11.17 12.36
N MET A 413 17.84 -10.84 11.39
CA MET A 413 16.51 -11.43 11.27
C MET A 413 16.56 -12.95 11.07
N ILE A 414 17.46 -13.44 10.22
CA ILE A 414 17.61 -14.90 9.98
C ILE A 414 18.10 -15.61 11.23
N GLU A 415 19.01 -15.02 12.00
CA GLU A 415 19.47 -15.56 13.29
C GLU A 415 18.32 -15.69 14.31
N HIS A 416 17.31 -14.83 14.24
CA HIS A 416 16.19 -14.78 15.18
C HIS A 416 14.89 -15.49 14.70
N MET A 417 14.94 -16.22 13.61
CA MET A 417 13.83 -17.05 13.11
C MET A 417 13.56 -18.30 13.93
#